data_f02a464e0ca8a5077419410a18578b92
#
_entry.id   f02a464e0ca8a5077419410a18578b92
#
_cell.length_a   1.000
_cell.length_b   1.000
_cell.length_c   1.000
_cell.angle_alpha   90.00
_cell.angle_beta   90.00
_cell.angle_gamma   90.00
#
_symmetry.space_group_name_H-M   'P 1'
#
loop_
_entity.id
_entity.type
_entity.pdbx_description
1 polymer ?
#
loop_
_entity_poly.entity_id
_entity_poly.type
_entity_poly.pdbx_seq_one_letter_code
_entity_poly.pdbx_strand_id
1 'polypeptide(L)'
;MNAASRSDSMKGGGRATGGRGNDTQAIEAVLAELVDAWGRGDADAYGTVFTEDATYTSFLGTLYRGRADIVASHRALFGSVLKGTRLADDIVDIRFYGPDTAVVNSHGDTYKGKPKRLTKTQTYTMVRRDGRWLIAAFQNTKRNKLMERITYLSTPAARPAAER
;
A
#
# COMPACT_ATOMS: atom_id res chain seq x y z
N MET A 1 52.04 -25.34 -31.08
CA MET A 1 51.41 -25.72 -29.79
C MET A 1 50.23 -24.81 -29.55
N ASN A 2 49.03 -25.37 -29.67
CA ASN A 2 47.75 -24.67 -29.61
C ASN A 2 47.30 -24.49 -28.16
N ALA A 3 46.90 -23.26 -27.80
CA ALA A 3 46.12 -23.02 -26.61
C ALA A 3 44.77 -22.45 -27.04
N ALA A 4 43.73 -23.25 -26.90
CA ALA A 4 42.35 -22.89 -27.20
C ALA A 4 41.76 -21.99 -26.11
N SER A 5 41.29 -20.82 -26.52
CA SER A 5 40.46 -19.94 -25.71
C SER A 5 39.03 -20.50 -25.67
N ARG A 6 38.53 -20.83 -24.47
CA ARG A 6 37.10 -21.13 -24.22
C ARG A 6 36.38 -19.85 -23.86
N SER A 7 35.50 -19.43 -24.72
CA SER A 7 34.51 -18.40 -24.45
C SER A 7 33.40 -18.97 -23.57
N ASP A 8 33.31 -18.52 -22.32
CA ASP A 8 32.24 -18.85 -21.42
C ASP A 8 31.09 -17.85 -21.63
N SER A 9 30.02 -18.35 -22.21
CA SER A 9 28.82 -17.57 -22.54
C SER A 9 27.94 -17.49 -21.28
N MET A 10 27.97 -16.36 -20.59
CA MET A 10 27.07 -16.09 -19.49
C MET A 10 25.63 -15.94 -20.01
N LYS A 11 24.84 -16.99 -19.91
CA LYS A 11 23.38 -16.95 -19.91
C LYS A 11 22.88 -16.52 -18.54
N GLY A 12 22.58 -15.24 -18.36
CA GLY A 12 22.00 -14.69 -17.15
C GLY A 12 20.98 -13.62 -17.49
N GLY A 13 19.73 -13.98 -17.75
CA GLY A 13 18.72 -12.97 -18.09
C GLY A 13 17.25 -13.38 -18.06
N GLY A 14 16.91 -14.58 -17.56
CA GLY A 14 15.54 -15.10 -17.67
C GLY A 14 14.72 -15.25 -16.38
N ARG A 15 15.23 -14.88 -15.21
CA ARG A 15 14.60 -15.21 -13.93
C ARG A 15 13.95 -14.02 -13.17
N ALA A 16 14.19 -12.80 -13.61
CA ALA A 16 13.75 -11.60 -12.86
C ALA A 16 12.32 -11.15 -13.15
N THR A 17 11.76 -11.42 -14.31
CA THR A 17 10.43 -10.92 -14.71
C THR A 17 9.28 -11.79 -14.21
N GLY A 18 9.42 -13.11 -14.16
CA GLY A 18 8.40 -14.02 -13.63
C GLY A 18 8.20 -13.88 -12.10
N GLY A 19 9.28 -13.65 -11.36
CA GLY A 19 9.23 -13.47 -9.90
C GLY A 19 8.48 -12.21 -9.47
N ARG A 20 8.71 -11.08 -10.16
CA ARG A 20 8.06 -9.81 -9.84
C ARG A 20 6.56 -9.78 -10.16
N GLY A 21 6.12 -10.47 -11.21
CA GLY A 21 4.70 -10.62 -11.52
C GLY A 21 3.95 -11.35 -10.39
N ASN A 22 4.51 -12.43 -9.88
CA ASN A 22 3.95 -13.19 -8.77
C ASN A 22 3.94 -12.35 -7.46
N ASP A 23 4.98 -11.54 -7.23
CA ASP A 23 5.05 -10.66 -6.06
C ASP A 23 4.02 -9.53 -6.13
N THR A 24 3.79 -8.95 -7.30
CA THR A 24 2.73 -7.97 -7.53
C THR A 24 1.36 -8.57 -7.17
N GLN A 25 1.03 -9.73 -7.71
CA GLN A 25 -0.23 -10.43 -7.40
C GLN A 25 -0.36 -10.78 -5.92
N ALA A 26 0.73 -11.18 -5.27
CA ALA A 26 0.73 -11.48 -3.84
C ALA A 26 0.47 -10.23 -2.97
N ILE A 27 1.03 -9.07 -3.36
CA ILE A 27 0.76 -7.79 -2.70
C ILE A 27 -0.69 -7.36 -2.91
N GLU A 28 -1.20 -7.45 -4.15
CA GLU A 28 -2.60 -7.15 -4.47
C GLU A 28 -3.56 -8.03 -3.67
N ALA A 29 -3.25 -9.31 -3.48
CA ALA A 29 -4.04 -10.23 -2.67
C ALA A 29 -4.08 -9.81 -1.19
N VAL A 30 -2.95 -9.36 -0.61
CA VAL A 30 -2.90 -8.84 0.76
C VAL A 30 -3.76 -7.58 0.91
N LEU A 31 -3.74 -6.67 -0.06
CA LEU A 31 -4.58 -5.47 -0.03
C LEU A 31 -6.08 -5.82 -0.24
N ALA A 32 -6.38 -6.83 -1.03
CA ALA A 32 -7.75 -7.35 -1.16
C ALA A 32 -8.25 -7.98 0.16
N GLU A 33 -7.41 -8.74 0.88
CA GLU A 33 -7.72 -9.25 2.22
C GLU A 33 -8.04 -8.12 3.21
N LEU A 34 -7.25 -7.04 3.17
CA LEU A 34 -7.46 -5.84 4.00
C LEU A 34 -8.82 -5.19 3.71
N VAL A 35 -9.16 -5.00 2.44
CA VAL A 35 -10.43 -4.40 1.99
C VAL A 35 -11.61 -5.27 2.42
N ASP A 36 -11.49 -6.59 2.27
CA ASP A 36 -12.52 -7.55 2.61
C ASP A 36 -12.76 -7.61 4.13
N ALA A 37 -11.69 -7.68 4.94
CA ALA A 37 -11.78 -7.62 6.40
C ALA A 37 -12.45 -6.33 6.89
N TRP A 38 -12.13 -5.19 6.28
CA TRP A 38 -12.82 -3.92 6.53
C TRP A 38 -14.31 -4.03 6.25
N GLY A 39 -14.67 -4.59 5.08
CA GLY A 39 -16.08 -4.73 4.66
C GLY A 39 -16.92 -5.57 5.61
N ARG A 40 -16.31 -6.53 6.31
CA ARG A 40 -16.93 -7.35 7.37
C ARG A 40 -16.88 -6.69 8.75
N GLY A 41 -16.12 -5.61 8.93
CA GLY A 41 -15.85 -5.02 10.24
C GLY A 41 -15.03 -5.94 11.15
N ASP A 42 -14.22 -6.82 10.56
CA ASP A 42 -13.41 -7.82 11.25
C ASP A 42 -12.02 -7.25 11.55
N ALA A 43 -11.86 -6.70 12.74
CA ALA A 43 -10.61 -6.08 13.16
C ALA A 43 -9.46 -7.09 13.33
N ASP A 44 -9.76 -8.33 13.70
CA ASP A 44 -8.74 -9.37 13.85
C ASP A 44 -8.21 -9.79 12.47
N ALA A 45 -9.10 -10.09 11.52
CA ALA A 45 -8.70 -10.37 10.14
C ALA A 45 -7.97 -9.16 9.51
N TYR A 46 -8.43 -7.92 9.78
CA TYR A 46 -7.75 -6.70 9.33
C TYR A 46 -6.31 -6.63 9.84
N GLY A 47 -6.08 -7.03 11.08
CA GLY A 47 -4.75 -7.06 11.70
C GLY A 47 -3.79 -8.08 11.08
N THR A 48 -4.29 -9.20 10.54
CA THR A 48 -3.42 -10.30 10.04
C THR A 48 -2.54 -9.91 8.86
N VAL A 49 -2.88 -8.86 8.14
CA VAL A 49 -2.11 -8.36 6.98
C VAL A 49 -0.98 -7.40 7.39
N PHE A 50 -0.90 -7.01 8.66
CA PHE A 50 0.17 -6.15 9.18
C PHE A 50 1.26 -6.97 9.87
N THR A 51 2.51 -6.46 9.86
CA THR A 51 3.57 -7.00 10.72
C THR A 51 3.27 -6.73 12.20
N GLU A 52 3.90 -7.47 13.10
CA GLU A 52 3.69 -7.27 14.55
C GLU A 52 4.10 -5.88 15.03
N ASP A 53 5.14 -5.33 14.44
CA ASP A 53 5.73 -4.02 14.71
C ASP A 53 5.23 -2.91 13.78
N ALA A 54 4.17 -3.15 13.00
CA ALA A 54 3.66 -2.21 12.02
C ALA A 54 3.31 -0.85 12.61
N THR A 55 3.41 0.18 11.77
CA THR A 55 2.92 1.52 12.07
C THR A 55 1.74 1.88 11.18
N TYR A 56 0.77 2.59 11.73
CA TYR A 56 -0.42 3.06 11.02
C TYR A 56 -0.69 4.52 11.34
N THR A 57 -0.56 5.39 10.34
CA THR A 57 -0.90 6.81 10.49
C THR A 57 -2.23 7.10 9.80
N SER A 58 -3.25 7.48 10.56
CA SER A 58 -4.55 7.84 10.03
C SER A 58 -4.51 9.18 9.27
N PHE A 59 -5.53 9.47 8.46
CA PHE A 59 -5.65 10.76 7.76
C PHE A 59 -5.79 11.97 8.70
N LEU A 60 -6.01 11.74 9.99
CA LEU A 60 -6.02 12.75 11.05
C LEU A 60 -4.63 12.99 11.65
N GLY A 61 -3.61 12.21 11.23
CA GLY A 61 -2.26 12.27 11.78
C GLY A 61 -2.05 11.41 13.03
N THR A 62 -3.07 10.68 13.51
CA THR A 62 -2.93 9.78 14.65
C THR A 62 -2.06 8.58 14.26
N LEU A 63 -1.02 8.30 15.05
CA LEU A 63 -0.09 7.20 14.85
C LEU A 63 -0.39 6.07 15.84
N TYR A 64 -0.70 4.89 15.30
CA TYR A 64 -0.84 3.62 16.03
C TYR A 64 0.44 2.79 15.84
N ARG A 65 0.87 2.08 16.89
CA ARG A 65 2.13 1.32 16.90
C ARG A 65 1.88 -0.14 17.26
N GLY A 66 2.28 -1.01 16.37
CA GLY A 66 2.11 -2.46 16.48
C GLY A 66 0.72 -2.94 16.05
N ARG A 67 0.68 -4.18 15.57
CA ARG A 67 -0.56 -4.85 15.13
C ARG A 67 -1.65 -4.81 16.21
N ALA A 68 -1.29 -5.04 17.47
CA ALA A 68 -2.26 -5.08 18.57
C ALA A 68 -2.99 -3.75 18.75
N ASP A 69 -2.28 -2.61 18.65
CA ASP A 69 -2.86 -1.27 18.73
C ASP A 69 -3.74 -0.96 17.52
N ILE A 70 -3.29 -1.35 16.31
CA ILE A 70 -4.07 -1.24 15.07
C ILE A 70 -5.39 -2.01 15.19
N VAL A 71 -5.34 -3.26 15.67
CA VAL A 71 -6.53 -4.11 15.86
C VAL A 71 -7.46 -3.52 16.89
N ALA A 72 -6.96 -3.10 18.05
CA ALA A 72 -7.77 -2.53 19.12
C ALA A 72 -8.50 -1.26 18.66
N SER A 73 -7.79 -0.35 17.96
CA SER A 73 -8.38 0.87 17.44
C SER A 73 -9.45 0.59 16.38
N HIS A 74 -9.21 -0.32 15.44
CA HIS A 74 -10.17 -0.66 14.39
C HIS A 74 -11.38 -1.41 14.94
N ARG A 75 -11.20 -2.26 15.96
CA ARG A 75 -12.34 -2.90 16.65
C ARG A 75 -13.29 -1.86 17.26
N ALA A 76 -12.75 -0.83 17.92
CA ALA A 76 -13.54 0.27 18.47
C ALA A 76 -14.23 1.08 17.35
N LEU A 77 -13.51 1.39 16.26
CA LEU A 77 -14.03 2.16 15.13
C LEU A 77 -15.11 1.40 14.36
N PHE A 78 -14.95 0.10 14.10
CA PHE A 78 -15.96 -0.75 13.44
C PHE A 78 -17.22 -0.92 14.28
N GLY A 79 -17.10 -0.87 15.61
CA GLY A 79 -18.24 -0.84 16.51
C GLY A 79 -18.99 0.49 16.56
N SER A 80 -18.40 1.56 16.04
CA SER A 80 -18.90 2.94 16.16
C SER A 80 -18.96 3.69 14.83
N VAL A 81 -18.08 4.64 14.61
CA VAL A 81 -18.13 5.59 13.47
C VAL A 81 -17.92 4.94 12.10
N LEU A 82 -17.21 3.82 12.03
CA LEU A 82 -16.97 3.06 10.81
C LEU A 82 -17.93 1.88 10.61
N LYS A 83 -18.91 1.70 11.51
CA LYS A 83 -19.88 0.61 11.40
C LYS A 83 -20.63 0.62 10.06
N GLY A 84 -20.56 -0.51 9.35
CA GLY A 84 -21.21 -0.68 8.06
C GLY A 84 -20.59 0.12 6.90
N THR A 85 -19.37 0.65 7.09
CA THR A 85 -18.59 1.23 5.97
C THR A 85 -17.90 0.13 5.18
N ARG A 86 -17.59 0.45 3.93
CA ARG A 86 -16.69 -0.31 3.06
C ARG A 86 -15.46 0.54 2.76
N LEU A 87 -14.37 -0.12 2.47
CA LEU A 87 -13.13 0.51 1.98
C LEU A 87 -13.06 0.36 0.46
N ALA A 88 -12.74 1.44 -0.23
CA ALA A 88 -12.25 1.40 -1.60
C ALA A 88 -10.76 1.72 -1.58
N ASP A 89 -9.99 0.94 -2.31
CA ASP A 89 -8.55 1.09 -2.48
C ASP A 89 -8.20 0.83 -3.95
N ASP A 90 -7.70 1.88 -4.62
CA ASP A 90 -7.35 1.87 -6.03
C ASP A 90 -5.84 2.04 -6.16
N ILE A 91 -5.15 0.94 -6.49
CA ILE A 91 -3.69 0.89 -6.58
C ILE A 91 -3.23 1.70 -7.79
N VAL A 92 -2.38 2.70 -7.53
CA VAL A 92 -1.76 3.55 -8.56
C VAL A 92 -0.47 2.94 -9.08
N ASP A 93 0.43 2.53 -8.16
CA ASP A 93 1.68 1.86 -8.51
C ASP A 93 2.20 0.96 -7.38
N ILE A 94 3.03 -0.02 -7.76
CA ILE A 94 3.79 -0.88 -6.86
C ILE A 94 5.25 -0.82 -7.27
N ARG A 95 6.12 -0.34 -6.37
CA ARG A 95 7.57 -0.23 -6.61
C ARG A 95 8.35 -1.12 -5.67
N PHE A 96 9.20 -1.97 -6.22
CA PHE A 96 10.04 -2.88 -5.46
C PHE A 96 11.41 -2.27 -5.15
N TYR A 97 11.81 -2.34 -3.88
CA TYR A 97 13.10 -1.90 -3.36
C TYR A 97 13.87 -3.12 -2.82
N GLY A 98 14.29 -3.99 -3.73
CA GLY A 98 14.90 -5.28 -3.42
C GLY A 98 13.91 -6.45 -3.51
N PRO A 99 14.28 -7.65 -3.02
CA PRO A 99 13.46 -8.85 -3.12
C PRO A 99 12.31 -8.88 -2.12
N ASP A 100 12.46 -8.22 -0.97
CA ASP A 100 11.56 -8.38 0.18
C ASP A 100 10.93 -7.06 0.65
N THR A 101 11.01 -6.00 -0.17
CA THR A 101 10.44 -4.70 0.17
C THR A 101 9.77 -4.08 -1.05
N ALA A 102 8.56 -3.54 -0.86
CA ALA A 102 7.86 -2.77 -1.86
C ALA A 102 7.13 -1.57 -1.22
N VAL A 103 6.90 -0.54 -2.02
CA VAL A 103 6.04 0.59 -1.68
C VAL A 103 4.87 0.59 -2.66
N VAL A 104 3.66 0.63 -2.11
CA VAL A 104 2.42 0.75 -2.87
C VAL A 104 1.84 2.13 -2.64
N ASN A 105 1.54 2.83 -3.72
CA ASN A 105 0.74 4.05 -3.68
C ASN A 105 -0.66 3.75 -4.20
N SER A 106 -1.67 4.22 -3.49
CA SER A 106 -3.06 4.03 -3.89
C SER A 106 -3.91 5.28 -3.61
N HIS A 107 -5.09 5.30 -4.17
CA HIS A 107 -6.17 6.20 -3.76
C HIS A 107 -7.22 5.40 -2.99
N GLY A 108 -7.65 5.92 -1.84
CA GLY A 108 -8.64 5.23 -1.03
C GLY A 108 -9.67 6.15 -0.41
N ASP A 109 -10.77 5.54 0.00
CA ASP A 109 -11.75 6.17 0.88
C ASP A 109 -12.70 5.14 1.50
N THR A 110 -13.38 5.55 2.56
CA THR A 110 -14.45 4.77 3.16
C THR A 110 -15.81 5.29 2.71
N TYR A 111 -16.76 4.39 2.49
CA TYR A 111 -18.10 4.75 2.01
C TYR A 111 -19.19 3.86 2.58
N LYS A 112 -20.43 4.36 2.56
CA LYS A 112 -21.68 3.58 2.74
C LYS A 112 -22.49 3.67 1.47
N GLY A 113 -23.10 2.55 1.07
CA GLY A 113 -23.87 2.49 -0.18
C GLY A 113 -22.98 2.44 -1.42
N LYS A 114 -23.14 3.40 -2.35
CA LYS A 114 -22.32 3.46 -3.58
C LYS A 114 -20.96 4.09 -3.33
N PRO A 115 -19.90 3.59 -3.97
CA PRO A 115 -18.57 4.21 -3.90
C PRO A 115 -18.63 5.66 -4.36
N LYS A 116 -17.93 6.54 -3.63
CA LYS A 116 -17.74 7.94 -3.97
C LYS A 116 -16.34 8.15 -4.55
N ARG A 117 -16.08 9.37 -5.00
CA ARG A 117 -14.74 9.77 -5.44
C ARG A 117 -13.74 9.58 -4.30
N LEU A 118 -12.62 8.91 -4.58
CA LEU A 118 -11.53 8.71 -3.64
C LEU A 118 -10.83 10.04 -3.34
N THR A 119 -10.70 10.37 -2.06
CA THR A 119 -10.18 11.70 -1.64
C THR A 119 -8.87 11.61 -0.87
N LYS A 120 -8.43 10.40 -0.53
CA LYS A 120 -7.19 10.17 0.22
C LYS A 120 -6.14 9.56 -0.69
N THR A 121 -4.91 9.98 -0.49
CA THR A 121 -3.73 9.30 -1.03
C THR A 121 -3.17 8.42 0.09
N GLN A 122 -2.85 7.19 -0.24
CA GLN A 122 -2.40 6.17 0.69
C GLN A 122 -1.04 5.64 0.26
N THR A 123 -0.21 5.32 1.23
CA THR A 123 1.08 4.67 1.00
C THR A 123 1.21 3.49 1.95
N TYR A 124 1.52 2.33 1.38
CA TYR A 124 1.85 1.11 2.11
C TYR A 124 3.32 0.78 1.90
N THR A 125 4.05 0.54 2.99
CA THR A 125 5.34 -0.11 2.93
C THR A 125 5.11 -1.60 3.18
N MET A 126 5.39 -2.39 2.16
CA MET A 126 5.23 -3.84 2.18
C MET A 126 6.57 -4.51 2.43
N VAL A 127 6.58 -5.54 3.28
CA VAL A 127 7.75 -6.38 3.51
C VAL A 127 7.38 -7.85 3.42
N ARG A 128 8.31 -8.67 2.94
CA ARG A 128 8.14 -10.12 2.94
C ARG A 128 8.69 -10.69 4.25
N ARG A 129 7.88 -11.47 4.96
CA ARG A 129 8.23 -12.22 6.16
C ARG A 129 7.75 -13.65 6.00
N ASP A 130 8.62 -14.63 6.17
CA ASP A 130 8.31 -16.07 6.08
C ASP A 130 7.55 -16.43 4.78
N GLY A 131 7.98 -15.84 3.66
CA GLY A 131 7.40 -16.06 2.34
C GLY A 131 6.10 -15.31 2.05
N ARG A 132 5.54 -14.57 3.00
CA ARG A 132 4.29 -13.78 2.85
C ARG A 132 4.59 -12.28 2.85
N TRP A 133 3.92 -11.53 1.97
CA TRP A 133 3.91 -10.08 2.00
C TRP A 133 3.00 -9.57 3.12
N LEU A 134 3.47 -8.58 3.88
CA LEU A 134 2.76 -7.95 4.98
C LEU A 134 2.98 -6.43 4.92
N ILE A 135 2.06 -5.67 5.51
CA ILE A 135 2.14 -4.21 5.65
C ILE A 135 2.99 -3.90 6.88
N ALA A 136 4.16 -3.29 6.69
CA ALA A 136 5.02 -2.81 7.78
C ALA A 136 4.70 -1.37 8.18
N ALA A 137 4.26 -0.54 7.22
CA ALA A 137 3.79 0.80 7.52
C ALA A 137 2.65 1.19 6.58
N PHE A 138 1.68 1.91 7.12
CA PHE A 138 0.59 2.52 6.38
C PHE A 138 0.45 3.98 6.77
N GLN A 139 0.22 4.81 5.77
CA GLN A 139 -0.14 6.21 5.97
C GLN A 139 -1.18 6.63 4.95
N ASN A 140 -2.17 7.38 5.40
CA ASN A 140 -3.08 8.05 4.48
C ASN A 140 -3.15 9.56 4.75
N THR A 141 -3.39 10.33 3.68
CA THR A 141 -3.49 11.78 3.73
C THR A 141 -4.71 12.22 2.92
N LYS A 142 -5.55 13.04 3.52
CA LYS A 142 -6.66 13.64 2.79
C LYS A 142 -6.14 14.76 1.88
N ARG A 143 -6.35 14.65 0.58
CA ARG A 143 -5.94 15.64 -0.40
C ARG A 143 -6.75 16.94 -0.23
N ASN A 144 -6.07 18.07 0.01
CA ASN A 144 -6.69 19.39 0.09
C ASN A 144 -6.58 20.13 -1.26
N LYS A 145 -7.54 19.87 -2.14
CA LYS A 145 -7.55 20.43 -3.51
C LYS A 145 -7.61 21.94 -3.59
N LEU A 146 -8.21 22.60 -2.59
CA LEU A 146 -8.26 24.07 -2.55
C LEU A 146 -6.85 24.64 -2.30
N MET A 147 -6.15 24.09 -1.31
CA MET A 147 -4.77 24.51 -1.01
C MET A 147 -3.82 24.18 -2.16
N GLU A 148 -3.94 23.01 -2.78
CA GLU A 148 -3.18 22.66 -4.00
C GLU A 148 -3.41 23.68 -5.12
N ARG A 149 -4.68 24.02 -5.39
CA ARG A 149 -5.01 25.01 -6.43
C ARG A 149 -4.37 26.38 -6.14
N ILE A 150 -4.46 26.86 -4.92
CA ILE A 150 -3.83 28.13 -4.50
C ILE A 150 -2.32 28.05 -4.70
N THR A 151 -1.69 26.97 -4.24
CA THR A 151 -0.24 26.76 -4.39
C THR A 151 0.19 26.74 -5.85
N TYR A 152 -0.56 26.04 -6.72
CA TYR A 152 -0.22 25.95 -8.15
C TYR A 152 -0.52 27.21 -8.94
N LEU A 153 -1.43 28.06 -8.47
CA LEU A 153 -1.65 29.39 -9.04
C LEU A 153 -0.51 30.34 -8.69
N SER A 154 -0.01 30.29 -7.44
CA SER A 154 1.09 31.14 -6.98
C SER A 154 2.47 30.60 -7.40
N THR A 155 2.60 29.27 -7.54
CA THR A 155 3.87 28.60 -7.86
C THR A 155 3.63 27.47 -8.86
N PRO A 156 3.42 27.77 -10.16
CA PRO A 156 3.07 26.75 -11.17
C PRO A 156 4.12 25.62 -11.30
N ALA A 157 5.38 25.93 -11.05
CA ALA A 157 6.46 24.96 -11.11
C ALA A 157 6.36 23.85 -10.04
N ALA A 158 5.63 24.09 -8.94
CA ALA A 158 5.40 23.11 -7.89
C ALA A 158 4.38 22.02 -8.28
N ARG A 159 3.67 22.17 -9.40
CA ARG A 159 2.73 21.15 -9.88
C ARG A 159 3.51 19.89 -10.30
N PRO A 160 3.08 18.68 -9.87
CA PRO A 160 3.70 17.44 -10.30
C PRO A 160 3.74 17.31 -11.83
N ALA A 161 4.81 16.73 -12.38
CA ALA A 161 4.98 16.60 -13.84
C ALA A 161 3.83 15.82 -14.50
N ALA A 162 3.28 14.82 -13.82
CA ALA A 162 2.14 14.04 -14.30
C ALA A 162 0.80 14.80 -14.31
N GLU A 163 0.74 15.98 -13.69
CA GLU A 163 -0.45 16.85 -13.63
C GLU A 163 -0.28 18.20 -14.39
N ARG A 164 0.85 18.36 -15.12
CA ARG A 164 1.18 19.54 -15.94
C ARG A 164 0.54 19.49 -17.30
#